data_850276c5162b4329d713a0d2a7acdf8d
#
_entry.id   850276c5162b4329d713a0d2a7acdf8d
#
_cell.length_a   1.000
_cell.length_b   1.000
_cell.length_c   1.000
_cell.angle_alpha   90.00
_cell.angle_beta   90.00
_cell.angle_gamma   90.00
#
_symmetry.space_group_name_H-M   'P 1'
#
loop_
_entity.id
_entity.type
_entity.pdbx_description
1 polymer ?
#
loop_
_entity_poly.entity_id
_entity_poly.type
_entity_poly.pdbx_seq_one_letter_code
_entity_poly.pdbx_strand_id
1 'polypeptide(L)'
;MSAVPLFAALGDATRLRLLGRLSAGGPLSITRLSEGTGVTRQAITRHLHALGRVGLVRHARRGRERVWDLNRERLERAKRYIDQIAAQWDDAAERLRAFVED
;
A
#
# COMPACT_ATOMS: atom_id res chain seq x y z
N MET A 1 7.52 15.43 -6.48
CA MET A 1 6.99 14.18 -7.04
C MET A 1 5.56 13.98 -6.54
N SER A 2 4.63 13.67 -7.44
CA SER A 2 3.23 13.52 -7.08
C SER A 2 2.98 12.21 -6.32
N ALA A 3 2.13 12.27 -5.28
CA ALA A 3 1.69 11.09 -4.54
C ALA A 3 0.53 10.35 -5.23
N VAL A 4 -0.02 10.91 -6.30
CA VAL A 4 -1.20 10.34 -6.97
C VAL A 4 -0.97 8.91 -7.47
N PRO A 5 0.15 8.58 -8.17
CA PRO A 5 0.36 7.20 -8.61
C PRO A 5 0.44 6.21 -7.45
N LEU A 6 1.01 6.63 -6.32
CA LEU A 6 1.09 5.82 -5.12
C LEU A 6 -0.30 5.46 -4.59
N PHE A 7 -1.16 6.45 -4.44
CA PHE A 7 -2.52 6.24 -3.94
C PHE A 7 -3.41 5.52 -4.96
N ALA A 8 -3.19 5.75 -6.26
CA ALA A 8 -3.89 5.00 -7.30
C ALA A 8 -3.57 3.50 -7.20
N ALA A 9 -2.32 3.15 -6.94
CA ALA A 9 -1.94 1.75 -6.74
C ALA A 9 -2.59 1.14 -5.50
N LEU A 10 -2.86 1.94 -4.47
CA LEU A 10 -3.55 1.47 -3.27
C LEU A 10 -5.06 1.35 -3.44
N GLY A 11 -5.63 1.94 -4.48
CA GLY A 11 -7.07 1.99 -4.70
C GLY A 11 -7.67 0.72 -5.30
N ASP A 12 -7.22 -0.45 -4.86
CA ASP A 12 -7.67 -1.74 -5.36
C ASP A 12 -7.71 -2.74 -4.21
N ALA A 13 -8.84 -3.44 -4.06
CA ALA A 13 -9.05 -4.35 -2.93
C ALA A 13 -8.03 -5.49 -2.90
N THR A 14 -7.70 -6.05 -4.07
CA THR A 14 -6.72 -7.15 -4.14
C THR A 14 -5.34 -6.66 -3.73
N ARG A 15 -4.93 -5.47 -4.22
CA ARG A 15 -3.62 -4.91 -3.86
C ARG A 15 -3.51 -4.61 -2.37
N LEU A 16 -4.55 -4.07 -1.76
CA LEU A 16 -4.57 -3.85 -0.31
C LEU A 16 -4.44 -5.16 0.46
N ARG A 17 -5.13 -6.22 -0.01
CA ARG A 17 -5.02 -7.53 0.61
C ARG A 17 -3.59 -8.08 0.51
N LEU A 18 -2.95 -7.93 -0.64
CA LEU A 18 -1.58 -8.39 -0.84
C LEU A 18 -0.61 -7.65 0.10
N LEU A 19 -0.77 -6.34 0.21
CA LEU A 19 0.05 -5.55 1.13
C LEU A 19 -0.15 -6.00 2.57
N GLY A 20 -1.39 -6.30 2.97
CA GLY A 20 -1.69 -6.82 4.29
C GLY A 20 -1.01 -8.15 4.56
N ARG A 21 -1.02 -9.06 3.58
CA ARG A 21 -0.35 -10.36 3.71
C ARG A 21 1.16 -10.21 3.85
N LEU A 22 1.76 -9.33 3.06
CA LEU A 22 3.19 -9.05 3.14
C LEU A 22 3.56 -8.41 4.48
N SER A 23 2.69 -7.55 4.99
CA SER A 23 2.90 -6.92 6.30
C SER A 23 2.90 -7.94 7.43
N ALA A 24 1.98 -8.89 7.38
CA ALA A 24 1.83 -9.90 8.42
C ALA A 24 2.86 -11.03 8.31
N GLY A 25 3.17 -11.47 7.07
CA GLY A 25 3.97 -12.67 6.85
C GLY A 25 5.42 -12.43 6.42
N GLY A 26 5.80 -11.19 6.15
CA GLY A 26 7.13 -10.88 5.61
C GLY A 26 7.24 -11.27 4.13
N PRO A 27 8.46 -11.55 3.63
CA PRO A 27 8.61 -11.93 2.23
C PRO A 27 7.84 -13.19 1.87
N LEU A 28 7.05 -13.14 0.80
CA LEU A 28 6.20 -14.24 0.37
C LEU A 28 6.33 -14.48 -1.13
N SER A 29 6.22 -15.75 -1.54
CA SER A 29 6.15 -16.13 -2.94
C SER A 29 4.76 -15.84 -3.51
N ILE A 30 4.64 -15.86 -4.85
CA ILE A 30 3.33 -15.67 -5.51
C ILE A 30 2.37 -16.79 -5.08
N THR A 31 2.86 -18.00 -4.93
CA THR A 31 2.03 -19.13 -4.49
C THR A 31 1.39 -18.82 -3.13
N ARG A 32 2.19 -18.37 -2.17
CA ARG A 32 1.68 -18.00 -0.85
C ARG A 32 0.73 -16.82 -0.90
N LEU A 33 1.07 -15.81 -1.70
CA LEU A 33 0.25 -14.61 -1.82
C LEU A 33 -1.10 -14.88 -2.47
N SER A 34 -1.20 -15.88 -3.33
CA SER A 34 -2.45 -16.22 -4.02
C SER A 34 -3.35 -17.15 -3.24
N GLU A 35 -2.87 -17.79 -2.18
CA GLU A 35 -3.63 -18.76 -1.40
C GLU A 35 -4.91 -18.13 -0.83
N GLY A 36 -6.04 -18.76 -1.15
CA GLY A 36 -7.33 -18.33 -0.61
C GLY A 36 -7.88 -17.02 -1.16
N THR A 37 -7.23 -16.41 -2.16
CA THR A 37 -7.68 -15.14 -2.72
C THR A 37 -8.79 -15.31 -3.76
N GLY A 38 -8.88 -16.49 -4.38
CA GLY A 38 -9.76 -16.69 -5.54
C GLY A 38 -9.28 -15.98 -6.80
N VAL A 39 -8.09 -15.41 -6.78
CA VAL A 39 -7.50 -14.67 -7.89
C VAL A 39 -6.39 -15.50 -8.52
N THR A 40 -6.29 -15.48 -9.85
CA THR A 40 -5.28 -16.26 -10.56
C THR A 40 -3.87 -15.75 -10.24
N ARG A 41 -2.87 -16.65 -10.37
CA ARG A 41 -1.48 -16.26 -10.17
C ARG A 41 -1.04 -15.16 -11.14
N GLN A 42 -1.56 -15.22 -12.38
CA GLN A 42 -1.26 -14.19 -13.37
C GLN A 42 -1.79 -12.82 -12.94
N ALA A 43 -3.01 -12.78 -12.41
CA ALA A 43 -3.60 -11.53 -11.91
C ALA A 43 -2.83 -11.01 -10.68
N ILE A 44 -2.46 -11.90 -9.75
CA ILE A 44 -1.62 -11.53 -8.61
C ILE A 44 -0.31 -10.92 -9.08
N THR A 45 0.34 -11.53 -10.07
CA THR A 45 1.59 -11.02 -10.64
C THR A 45 1.41 -9.61 -11.19
N ARG A 46 0.31 -9.36 -11.92
CA ARG A 46 0.01 -8.02 -12.45
C ARG A 46 -0.17 -6.99 -11.34
N HIS A 47 -0.88 -7.37 -10.27
CA HIS A 47 -1.05 -6.49 -9.11
C HIS A 47 0.28 -6.18 -8.43
N LEU A 48 1.13 -7.20 -8.26
CA LEU A 48 2.45 -7.00 -7.67
C LEU A 48 3.33 -6.09 -8.53
N HIS A 49 3.26 -6.22 -9.85
CA HIS A 49 4.00 -5.33 -10.74
C HIS A 49 3.48 -3.89 -10.66
N ALA A 50 2.17 -3.71 -10.54
CA ALA A 50 1.60 -2.37 -10.36
C ALA A 50 2.09 -1.74 -9.05
N LEU A 51 2.13 -2.51 -7.96
CA LEU A 51 2.67 -2.05 -6.68
C LEU A 51 4.17 -1.79 -6.77
N GLY A 52 4.89 -2.60 -7.53
CA GLY A 52 6.33 -2.45 -7.74
C GLY A 52 6.68 -1.18 -8.51
N ARG A 53 5.85 -0.81 -9.48
CA ARG A 53 6.09 0.41 -10.29
C ARG A 53 6.07 1.67 -9.44
N VAL A 54 5.30 1.70 -8.37
CA VAL A 54 5.27 2.85 -7.45
C VAL A 54 6.16 2.63 -6.22
N GLY A 55 6.92 1.53 -6.21
CA GLY A 55 7.91 1.28 -5.16
C GLY A 55 7.37 0.74 -3.84
N LEU A 56 6.10 0.33 -3.77
CA LEU A 56 5.51 -0.20 -2.54
C LEU A 56 5.96 -1.62 -2.21
N VAL A 57 6.29 -2.38 -3.23
CA VAL A 57 6.85 -3.72 -3.07
C VAL A 57 8.08 -3.87 -3.92
N ARG A 58 8.92 -4.80 -3.55
CA ARG A 58 10.11 -5.20 -4.31
C ARG A 58 10.21 -6.71 -4.28
N HIS A 59 10.96 -7.27 -5.21
CA HIS A 59 11.15 -8.71 -5.27
C HIS A 59 12.63 -9.06 -5.35
N ALA A 60 12.93 -10.27 -4.93
CA ALA A 60 14.27 -10.84 -5.04
C ALA A 60 14.14 -12.34 -5.31
N ARG A 61 15.16 -12.90 -5.92
CA ARG A 61 15.21 -14.32 -6.12
C ARG A 61 15.80 -14.99 -4.88
N ARG A 62 15.07 -15.99 -4.36
CA ARG A 62 15.53 -16.78 -3.24
C ARG A 62 15.52 -18.26 -3.69
N GLY A 63 16.69 -18.79 -4.03
CA GLY A 63 16.78 -20.11 -4.65
C GLY A 63 16.11 -20.09 -6.03
N ARG A 64 15.13 -20.97 -6.24
CA ARG A 64 14.35 -21.04 -7.48
C ARG A 64 13.10 -20.19 -7.46
N GLU A 65 12.78 -19.59 -6.31
CA GLU A 65 11.58 -18.80 -6.16
C GLU A 65 11.88 -17.33 -6.19
N ARG A 66 10.89 -16.58 -6.70
CA ARG A 66 10.85 -15.13 -6.55
C ARG A 66 9.96 -14.82 -5.36
N VAL A 67 10.49 -14.05 -4.43
CA VAL A 67 9.75 -13.60 -3.26
C VAL A 67 9.53 -12.10 -3.35
N TRP A 68 8.41 -11.65 -2.81
CA TRP A 68 8.00 -10.24 -2.77
C TRP A 68 7.96 -9.77 -1.34
N ASP A 69 8.30 -8.52 -1.12
CA ASP A 69 8.31 -7.91 0.21
C ASP A 69 7.90 -6.46 0.12
N LEU A 70 7.47 -5.92 1.25
CA LEU A 70 7.12 -4.50 1.36
C LEU A 70 8.36 -3.64 1.30
N ASN A 71 8.21 -2.49 0.68
CA ASN A 71 9.14 -1.38 0.84
C ASN A 71 8.59 -0.46 1.93
N ARG A 72 9.04 -0.67 3.16
CA ARG A 72 8.52 0.05 4.32
C ARG A 72 8.70 1.56 4.21
N GLU A 73 9.82 1.98 3.64
CA GLU A 73 10.11 3.40 3.45
C GLU A 73 9.04 4.08 2.59
N ARG A 74 8.62 3.41 1.52
CA ARG A 74 7.60 3.95 0.63
C ARG A 74 6.22 4.00 1.30
N LEU A 75 5.90 2.98 2.11
CA LEU A 75 4.68 2.97 2.92
C LEU A 75 4.69 4.09 3.95
N GLU A 76 5.82 4.35 4.58
CA GLU A 76 5.95 5.45 5.54
C GLU A 76 5.70 6.80 4.88
N ARG A 77 6.12 6.97 3.62
CA ARG A 77 5.81 8.19 2.87
C ARG A 77 4.31 8.38 2.69
N ALA A 78 3.59 7.31 2.33
CA ALA A 78 2.14 7.37 2.19
C ALA A 78 1.48 7.72 3.52
N LYS A 79 1.94 7.11 4.59
CA LYS A 79 1.43 7.39 5.93
C LYS A 79 1.63 8.84 6.32
N ARG A 80 2.83 9.38 6.11
CA ARG A 80 3.11 10.79 6.42
C ARG A 80 2.20 11.74 5.64
N TYR A 81 1.94 11.44 4.38
CA TYR A 81 1.06 12.25 3.56
C TYR A 81 -0.37 12.26 4.14
N ILE A 82 -0.87 11.08 4.52
CA ILE A 82 -2.19 10.96 5.13
C ILE A 82 -2.22 11.67 6.48
N ASP A 83 -1.16 11.54 7.28
CA ASP A 83 -1.06 12.24 8.58
C ASP A 83 -1.13 13.75 8.40
N GLN A 84 -0.50 14.29 7.36
CA GLN A 84 -0.57 15.72 7.05
C GLN A 84 -1.99 16.15 6.70
N ILE A 85 -2.69 15.35 5.89
CA ILE A 85 -4.09 15.64 5.54
C ILE A 85 -4.96 15.60 6.79
N ALA A 86 -4.77 14.60 7.64
CA ALA A 86 -5.53 14.47 8.89
C ALA A 86 -5.31 15.67 9.81
N ALA A 87 -4.06 16.13 9.94
CA ALA A 87 -3.74 17.31 10.74
C ALA A 87 -4.42 18.56 10.20
N GLN A 88 -4.41 18.75 8.87
CA GLN A 88 -5.08 19.87 8.24
C GLN A 88 -6.60 19.83 8.45
N TRP A 89 -7.17 18.64 8.41
CA TRP A 89 -8.59 18.43 8.66
C TRP A 89 -8.94 18.79 10.11
N ASP A 90 -8.12 18.39 11.07
CA ASP A 90 -8.33 18.70 12.48
C ASP A 90 -8.27 20.20 12.72
N ASP A 91 -7.32 20.90 12.10
CA ASP A 91 -7.22 22.35 12.18
C ASP A 91 -8.45 23.04 11.58
N ALA A 92 -8.93 22.54 10.45
CA ALA A 92 -10.11 23.09 9.81
C ALA A 92 -11.36 22.91 10.69
N ALA A 93 -11.50 21.74 11.31
CA ALA A 93 -12.60 21.47 12.23
C ALA A 93 -12.55 22.39 13.45
N GLU A 94 -11.36 22.64 13.99
CA GLU A 94 -11.16 23.52 15.12
C GLU A 94 -11.50 24.96 14.78
N ARG A 95 -11.10 25.43 13.59
CA ARG A 95 -11.45 26.78 13.13
C ARG A 95 -12.96 26.94 12.96
N LEU A 96 -13.62 25.92 12.43
CA LEU A 96 -15.07 25.95 12.28
C LEU A 96 -15.78 25.99 13.62
N ARG A 97 -15.30 25.20 14.57
CA ARG A 97 -15.85 25.19 15.93
C ARG A 97 -15.72 26.56 16.59
N ALA A 98 -14.56 27.19 16.50
CA ALA A 98 -14.32 28.50 17.04
C ALA A 98 -15.25 29.54 16.41
N PHE A 99 -15.47 29.44 15.10
CA PHE A 99 -16.39 30.35 14.39
C PHE A 99 -17.83 30.18 14.89
N VAL A 100 -18.29 28.98 15.12
CA VAL A 100 -19.66 28.71 15.56
C VAL A 100 -19.88 29.12 17.01
N GLU A 101 -18.86 29.02 17.87
CA GLU A 101 -18.96 29.32 19.29
C GLU A 101 -18.88 30.84 19.57
N ASP A 102 -18.41 31.62 18.63
CA ASP A 102 -18.42 33.08 18.74
C ASP A 102 -19.78 33.64 18.36
#